data_46c4aeef475e28fd9c47303390e43f25
#
_entry.id   46c4aeef475e28fd9c47303390e43f25
#
_cell.length_a   1.000
_cell.length_b   1.000
_cell.length_c   1.000
_cell.angle_alpha   90.00
_cell.angle_beta   90.00
_cell.angle_gamma   90.00
#
_symmetry.space_group_name_H-M   'P 1'
#
loop_
_entity.id
_entity.type
_entity.pdbx_description
1 polymer ?
#
loop_
_entity_poly.entity_id
_entity_poly.type
_entity_poly.pdbx_seq_one_letter_code
_entity_poly.pdbx_strand_id
1 'polypeptide(L)'
;METNILMESGTNELEVLEFIVGGNHYGINVAKIKEIVPYSKVTPVPNSHPCVEGVFMPRDLMITIVDLAKVIKCKPSEDITKDMFIITNFNKLNVAFHVASVVG
;
A
#
# COMPACT_ATOMS: atom_id res chain seq x y z
N MET A 1 -12.97 6.32 3.30
CA MET A 1 -12.76 6.31 2.21
C MET A 1 -13.75 6.81 1.36
N GLU A 2 -13.58 7.32 0.41
CA GLU A 2 -14.47 7.82 -0.31
C GLU A 2 -14.78 7.09 -1.37
N THR A 3 -15.65 6.44 -1.45
CA THR A 3 -15.99 5.59 -2.47
C THR A 3 -17.04 6.08 -3.30
N ASN A 4 -17.68 7.10 -2.90
CA ASN A 4 -18.80 7.56 -3.63
C ASN A 4 -18.42 8.00 -4.99
N ILE A 5 -17.21 8.38 -5.21
CA ILE A 5 -16.84 8.78 -6.44
C ILE A 5 -17.03 7.79 -7.45
N LEU A 6 -16.92 6.56 -7.12
CA LEU A 6 -17.01 5.56 -8.08
C LEU A 6 -18.37 5.17 -8.42
N MET A 7 -19.30 5.59 -7.65
CA MET A 7 -20.64 5.24 -7.91
C MET A 7 -21.28 6.14 -8.88
N GLU A 8 -20.65 7.23 -9.17
CA GLU A 8 -21.31 8.18 -9.98
C GLU A 8 -21.55 7.74 -11.36
N SER A 9 -20.87 6.80 -11.85
CA SER A 9 -21.13 6.45 -13.23
C SER A 9 -22.36 5.61 -13.31
N GLY A 10 -22.75 5.02 -12.24
CA GLY A 10 -23.95 4.22 -12.24
C GLY A 10 -23.80 2.91 -12.96
N THR A 11 -22.79 2.75 -13.75
CA THR A 11 -22.64 1.50 -14.44
C THR A 11 -21.41 0.80 -14.03
N ASN A 12 -20.52 1.49 -13.41
CA ASN A 12 -19.29 0.87 -13.05
C ASN A 12 -19.39 0.11 -11.82
N GLU A 13 -18.70 -0.95 -11.76
CA GLU A 13 -18.61 -1.69 -10.57
C GLU A 13 -17.39 -1.24 -9.88
N LEU A 14 -17.45 -1.05 -8.60
CA LEU A 14 -16.32 -0.69 -7.81
C LEU A 14 -15.50 -1.93 -7.56
N GLU A 15 -14.30 -1.97 -8.10
CA GLU A 15 -13.42 -3.08 -7.83
C GLU A 15 -12.46 -2.67 -6.75
N VAL A 16 -12.47 -3.38 -5.65
CA VAL A 16 -11.65 -3.08 -4.50
C VAL A 16 -10.79 -4.28 -4.17
N LEU A 17 -9.50 -4.02 -3.97
CA LEU A 17 -8.60 -5.04 -3.48
C LEU A 17 -8.64 -4.97 -1.96
N GLU A 18 -8.91 -6.08 -1.31
CA GLU A 18 -8.95 -6.12 0.14
C GLU A 18 -7.59 -6.49 0.67
N PHE A 19 -7.14 -5.83 1.69
CA PHE A 19 -5.87 -6.16 2.32
C PHE A 19 -6.01 -6.04 3.83
N ILE A 20 -5.05 -6.61 4.54
CA ILE A 20 -5.10 -6.70 5.99
C ILE A 20 -3.88 -6.02 6.59
N VAL A 21 -4.11 -5.20 7.60
CA VAL A 21 -3.04 -4.55 8.36
C VAL A 21 -3.49 -4.62 9.82
N GLY A 22 -2.63 -5.19 10.68
CA GLY A 22 -2.96 -5.25 12.10
C GLY A 22 -4.22 -6.03 12.42
N GLY A 23 -4.55 -7.01 11.59
CA GLY A 23 -5.74 -7.80 11.83
C GLY A 23 -7.02 -7.15 11.32
N ASN A 24 -6.95 -5.93 10.80
CA ASN A 24 -8.11 -5.25 10.28
C ASN A 24 -8.12 -5.28 8.76
N HIS A 25 -9.31 -5.24 8.18
CA HIS A 25 -9.47 -5.32 6.74
C HIS A 25 -9.72 -3.94 6.16
N TYR A 26 -9.06 -3.64 5.06
CA TYR A 26 -9.18 -2.38 4.37
C TYR A 26 -9.31 -2.64 2.88
N GLY A 27 -9.69 -1.64 2.13
CA GLY A 27 -9.83 -1.79 0.70
C GLY A 27 -9.20 -0.64 -0.06
N ILE A 28 -8.70 -0.92 -1.24
CA ILE A 28 -8.15 0.12 -2.09
C ILE A 28 -8.69 -0.12 -3.50
N ASN A 29 -9.03 0.96 -4.20
CA ASN A 29 -9.55 0.86 -5.53
C ASN A 29 -8.51 0.27 -6.46
N VAL A 30 -8.87 -0.80 -7.14
CA VAL A 30 -7.97 -1.51 -8.03
C VAL A 30 -7.41 -0.59 -9.10
N ALA A 31 -8.16 0.42 -9.52
CA ALA A 31 -7.69 1.32 -10.54
C ALA A 31 -6.47 2.14 -10.12
N LYS A 32 -6.19 2.23 -8.83
CA LYS A 32 -5.03 2.96 -8.34
C LYS A 32 -3.80 2.07 -8.19
N ILE A 33 -3.95 0.79 -8.37
CA ILE A 33 -2.87 -0.14 -8.13
C ILE A 33 -2.09 -0.41 -9.40
N LYS A 34 -0.78 -0.29 -9.33
CA LYS A 34 0.06 -0.64 -10.45
C LYS A 34 0.48 -2.09 -10.35
N GLU A 35 0.86 -2.53 -9.16
CA GLU A 35 1.42 -3.84 -9.01
C GLU A 35 1.38 -4.25 -7.55
N ILE A 36 1.34 -5.52 -7.25
CA ILE A 36 1.43 -6.04 -5.90
C ILE A 36 2.61 -6.98 -5.89
N VAL A 37 3.56 -6.72 -4.99
CA VAL A 37 4.78 -7.52 -4.93
C VAL A 37 5.04 -7.96 -3.49
N PRO A 38 5.78 -9.02 -3.29
CA PRO A 38 6.11 -9.45 -1.94
C PRO A 38 7.07 -8.49 -1.28
N TYR A 39 7.13 -8.54 0.03
CA TYR A 39 8.02 -7.70 0.81
C TYR A 39 9.44 -7.82 0.29
N SER A 40 10.12 -6.71 0.24
CA SER A 40 11.52 -6.70 -0.11
C SER A 40 12.21 -5.68 0.79
N LYS A 41 13.51 -5.79 0.89
CA LYS A 41 14.24 -4.93 1.79
C LYS A 41 14.10 -3.48 1.36
N VAL A 42 13.84 -2.60 2.32
CA VAL A 42 13.62 -1.20 2.08
C VAL A 42 14.84 -0.43 2.58
N THR A 43 15.27 0.58 1.83
CA THR A 43 16.38 1.42 2.24
C THR A 43 15.84 2.62 2.99
N PRO A 44 16.16 2.78 4.26
CA PRO A 44 15.64 3.91 5.04
C PRO A 44 16.16 5.25 4.48
N VAL A 45 15.33 6.27 4.59
CA VAL A 45 15.70 7.61 4.16
C VAL A 45 15.76 8.50 5.39
N PRO A 46 16.89 9.11 5.68
CA PRO A 46 17.02 9.97 6.86
C PRO A 46 16.07 11.16 6.80
N ASN A 47 15.56 11.55 7.94
CA ASN A 47 14.69 12.72 8.07
C ASN A 47 13.38 12.61 7.29
N SER A 48 12.96 11.41 6.97
CA SER A 48 11.67 11.25 6.31
C SER A 48 10.56 11.22 7.37
N HIS A 49 9.33 11.29 6.92
CA HIS A 49 8.19 11.21 7.81
C HIS A 49 8.21 9.87 8.54
N PRO A 50 7.84 9.82 9.81
CA PRO A 50 7.88 8.58 10.58
C PRO A 50 7.14 7.39 9.95
N CYS A 51 6.10 7.67 9.18
CA CYS A 51 5.35 6.58 8.54
C CYS A 51 5.99 6.13 7.24
N VAL A 52 7.02 6.82 6.76
CA VAL A 52 7.73 6.41 5.57
C VAL A 52 8.80 5.43 6.00
N GLU A 53 8.70 4.20 5.51
CA GLU A 53 9.63 3.17 5.89
C GLU A 53 10.95 3.38 5.15
N GLY A 54 10.91 3.86 3.94
CA GLY A 54 12.10 4.09 3.14
C GLY A 54 11.77 4.02 1.67
N VAL A 55 12.73 3.65 0.85
CA VAL A 55 12.51 3.50 -0.58
C VAL A 55 12.87 2.11 -1.04
N PHE A 56 12.18 1.67 -2.06
CA PHE A 56 12.37 0.38 -2.66
C PHE A 56 12.58 0.66 -4.14
N MET A 57 13.65 0.13 -4.70
CA MET A 57 13.99 0.45 -6.07
C MET A 57 14.09 -0.81 -6.93
N PRO A 58 12.95 -1.31 -7.38
CA PRO A 58 12.97 -2.42 -8.30
C PRO A 58 13.36 -1.85 -9.65
N ARG A 59 14.39 -2.39 -10.25
CA ARG A 59 14.93 -1.89 -11.51
C ARG A 59 15.38 -0.44 -11.28
N ASP A 60 14.92 0.50 -12.04
CA ASP A 60 15.37 1.87 -11.90
C ASP A 60 14.30 2.80 -11.35
N LEU A 61 13.24 2.26 -10.80
CA LEU A 61 12.13 3.05 -10.33
C LEU A 61 12.20 3.21 -8.81
N MET A 62 12.23 4.44 -8.33
CA MET A 62 12.26 4.68 -6.90
C MET A 62 10.84 4.75 -6.38
N ILE A 63 10.51 3.89 -5.44
CA ILE A 63 9.18 3.82 -4.87
C ILE A 63 9.27 4.09 -3.38
N THR A 64 8.49 5.05 -2.89
CA THR A 64 8.43 5.35 -1.46
C THR A 64 7.51 4.37 -0.78
N ILE A 65 8.00 3.73 0.28
CA ILE A 65 7.22 2.75 1.02
C ILE A 65 6.61 3.39 2.26
N VAL A 66 5.30 3.32 2.38
CA VAL A 66 4.58 3.83 3.52
C VAL A 66 4.14 2.65 4.38
N ASP A 67 4.52 2.67 5.66
CA ASP A 67 4.18 1.60 6.57
C ASP A 67 2.78 1.86 7.12
N LEU A 68 1.78 1.18 6.58
CA LEU A 68 0.41 1.40 7.01
C LEU A 68 0.17 1.03 8.46
N ALA A 69 0.92 0.08 8.99
CA ALA A 69 0.77 -0.27 10.39
C ALA A 69 1.07 0.95 11.27
N LYS A 70 2.04 1.77 10.87
CA LYS A 70 2.35 2.97 11.63
C LYS A 70 1.30 4.04 11.40
N VAL A 71 0.77 4.14 10.20
CA VAL A 71 -0.24 5.14 9.90
C VAL A 71 -1.48 4.92 10.75
N ILE A 72 -1.93 3.68 10.87
CA ILE A 72 -3.12 3.38 11.64
C ILE A 72 -2.81 3.01 13.08
N LYS A 73 -1.54 3.13 13.48
CA LYS A 73 -1.12 2.92 14.85
C LYS A 73 -1.43 1.54 15.40
N CYS A 74 -1.19 0.54 14.60
CA CYS A 74 -1.37 -0.84 15.04
C CYS A 74 -0.01 -1.51 15.13
N LYS A 75 -0.01 -2.76 15.60
CA LYS A 75 1.24 -3.48 15.75
C LYS A 75 1.74 -3.94 14.39
N PRO A 76 3.04 -3.96 14.18
CA PRO A 76 3.59 -4.48 12.94
C PRO A 76 3.40 -6.00 12.88
N SER A 77 3.58 -6.57 11.72
CA SER A 77 3.47 -8.00 11.53
C SER A 77 4.53 -8.72 12.32
N GLU A 78 4.24 -9.92 12.75
CA GLU A 78 5.22 -10.70 13.48
C GLU A 78 6.31 -11.15 12.54
N ASP A 79 6.00 -11.45 11.30
CA ASP A 79 6.98 -11.87 10.33
C ASP A 79 6.79 -11.01 9.09
N ILE A 80 7.55 -9.93 9.00
CA ILE A 80 7.40 -9.00 7.90
C ILE A 80 7.82 -9.59 6.57
N THR A 81 8.53 -10.69 6.57
CA THR A 81 8.94 -11.28 5.30
C THR A 81 7.75 -11.86 4.54
N LYS A 82 6.61 -12.00 5.20
CA LYS A 82 5.41 -12.47 4.54
C LYS A 82 4.50 -11.33 4.14
N ASP A 83 4.89 -10.11 4.42
CA ASP A 83 4.09 -8.95 4.09
C ASP A 83 4.15 -8.66 2.60
N MET A 84 3.35 -7.71 2.16
CA MET A 84 3.24 -7.37 0.74
C MET A 84 3.33 -5.86 0.57
N PHE A 85 3.75 -5.45 -0.61
CA PHE A 85 3.72 -4.04 -0.97
C PHE A 85 2.67 -3.87 -2.07
N ILE A 86 1.78 -2.91 -1.90
CA ILE A 86 0.80 -2.57 -2.93
C ILE A 86 1.32 -1.29 -3.57
N ILE A 87 1.84 -1.40 -4.78
CA ILE A 87 2.44 -0.27 -5.49
C ILE A 87 1.34 0.50 -6.20
N THR A 88 1.26 1.78 -5.92
CA THR A 88 0.22 2.63 -6.48
C THR A 88 0.83 3.80 -7.19
N ASN A 89 0.01 4.51 -7.96
CA ASN A 89 0.46 5.68 -8.66
C ASN A 89 -0.56 6.79 -8.40
N PHE A 90 -0.18 7.76 -7.56
CA PHE A 90 -1.04 8.87 -7.27
C PHE A 90 -0.34 10.12 -7.76
N ASN A 91 -0.97 10.86 -8.65
CA ASN A 91 -0.41 12.10 -9.12
C ASN A 91 1.03 11.98 -9.58
N LYS A 92 1.33 10.93 -10.32
CA LYS A 92 2.66 10.68 -10.84
C LYS A 92 3.69 10.35 -9.78
N LEU A 93 3.24 10.11 -8.56
CA LEU A 93 4.14 9.69 -7.51
C LEU A 93 4.03 8.18 -7.36
N ASN A 94 5.17 7.53 -7.24
CA ASN A 94 5.17 6.09 -7.03
C ASN A 94 5.26 5.82 -5.54
N VAL A 95 4.19 5.34 -4.97
CA VAL A 95 4.10 5.07 -3.55
C VAL A 95 3.59 3.66 -3.36
N ALA A 96 4.17 2.93 -2.45
CA ALA A 96 3.68 1.60 -2.13
C ALA A 96 3.29 1.54 -0.68
N PHE A 97 2.25 0.79 -0.38
CA PHE A 97 1.79 0.62 0.98
C PHE A 97 2.22 -0.77 1.47
N HIS A 98 2.87 -0.79 2.62
CA HIS A 98 3.33 -2.03 3.23
C HIS A 98 2.15 -2.56 4.06
N VAL A 99 1.63 -3.70 3.68
CA VAL A 99 0.48 -4.32 4.34
C VAL A 99 0.84 -5.72 4.78
N ALA A 100 0.07 -6.29 5.69
CA ALA A 100 0.37 -7.61 6.20
C ALA A 100 0.02 -8.69 5.18
N SER A 101 -1.10 -8.55 4.50
CA SER A 101 -1.46 -9.52 3.49
C SER A 101 -2.52 -8.95 2.56
N VAL A 102 -2.68 -9.59 1.43
CA VAL A 102 -3.66 -9.19 0.43
C VAL A 102 -4.65 -10.35 0.27
N VAL A 103 -5.92 -10.03 0.28
CA VAL A 103 -6.96 -11.02 0.14
C VAL A 103 -7.39 -11.01 -1.30
N GLY A 104 -7.10 -11.99 -1.99
CA GLY A 104 -7.43 -12.23 -3.36
C GLY A 104 -8.13 -11.23 -4.23
#